data_267708aa527b0a1a48f783ec247cdd64
#
_entry.id   267708aa527b0a1a48f783ec247cdd64
#
_cell.length_a   1.000
_cell.length_b   1.000
_cell.length_c   1.000
_cell.angle_alpha   90.00
_cell.angle_beta   90.00
_cell.angle_gamma   90.00
#
_symmetry.space_group_name_H-M   'P 1'
#
loop_
_entity.id
_entity.type
_entity.pdbx_description
1 polymer ?
#
loop_
_entity_poly.entity_id
_entity_poly.type
_entity_poly.pdbx_seq_one_letter_code
_entity_poly.pdbx_strand_id
1 'polypeptide(L)'
;MEKSIKLIIAGLLCSSIAAAQVADSIQHYGRGISFSKKEATTAGGMATADELSHRTSTVASNALFGLIPGLQVLQNGGNEWENGATLYVRGVGTTSGKSPLILIDGYERDINNLAVQDIESVSVLKDAASLALYGIRGANGVVLIKTKRGYVGKPIITFDYEFKMGTPHRLPEFVDGYTYAQAMNEGLKNDGITTPRYSQRELDAFHNQTYPEFYPNVDWMDEALRDHSFGNNANLSIRGGGDIVQYFTQLNYLNDKGILQPTEANEGYSTQFKYSKLNFLTNLDIKLGNTTKLQLNMRGNFAEDNRPYTTTADIFDMLYKVPSGAMPIKTSNGRWGATSIYGSNPIAMISDTVMNVGRTVISMPTSLLCKI
;
A
#
# COMPACT_ATOMS: atom_id res chain seq x y z
N MET A 1 -7.96 -37.24 19.03
CA MET A 1 -7.54 -35.86 18.65
C MET A 1 -8.16 -35.38 17.34
N GLU A 2 -8.35 -36.23 16.35
CA GLU A 2 -8.92 -35.81 15.03
C GLU A 2 -10.41 -35.43 15.05
N LYS A 3 -11.22 -36.02 15.94
CA LYS A 3 -12.65 -35.66 16.09
C LYS A 3 -12.87 -34.31 16.79
N SER A 4 -11.96 -33.89 17.67
CA SER A 4 -12.07 -32.62 18.38
C SER A 4 -11.70 -31.41 17.50
N ILE A 5 -10.80 -31.59 16.55
CA ILE A 5 -10.40 -30.54 15.60
C ILE A 5 -11.52 -30.28 14.57
N LYS A 6 -12.22 -31.32 14.12
CA LYS A 6 -13.37 -31.17 13.21
C LYS A 6 -14.55 -30.46 13.86
N LEU A 7 -14.73 -30.59 15.18
CA LEU A 7 -15.79 -29.90 15.91
C LEU A 7 -15.50 -28.41 16.11
N ILE A 8 -14.22 -28.05 16.27
CA ILE A 8 -13.79 -26.64 16.41
C ILE A 8 -13.91 -25.90 15.07
N ILE A 9 -13.57 -26.54 13.95
CA ILE A 9 -13.72 -25.95 12.60
C ILE A 9 -15.19 -25.84 12.20
N ALA A 10 -16.06 -26.79 12.59
CA ALA A 10 -17.49 -26.70 12.35
C ALA A 10 -18.18 -25.65 13.22
N GLY A 11 -17.68 -25.39 14.43
CA GLY A 11 -18.19 -24.33 15.32
C GLY A 11 -17.86 -22.92 14.85
N LEU A 12 -16.75 -22.73 14.13
CA LEU A 12 -16.35 -21.45 13.55
C LEU A 12 -17.09 -21.10 12.25
N LEU A 13 -17.69 -22.10 11.58
CA LEU A 13 -18.45 -21.91 10.34
C LEU A 13 -19.96 -21.67 10.57
N CYS A 14 -20.48 -21.85 11.79
CA CYS A 14 -21.91 -21.70 12.07
C CYS A 14 -22.34 -20.38 12.72
N SER A 15 -21.44 -19.40 12.92
CA SER A 15 -21.77 -18.13 13.58
C SER A 15 -22.02 -16.94 12.65
N SER A 16 -22.17 -17.14 11.35
CA SER A 16 -22.35 -16.03 10.38
C SER A 16 -23.58 -16.14 9.48
N ILE A 17 -24.66 -16.75 9.95
CA ILE A 17 -25.98 -16.50 9.35
C ILE A 17 -26.76 -15.58 10.31
N ALA A 18 -26.20 -14.43 10.62
CA ALA A 18 -27.00 -13.28 10.95
C ALA A 18 -27.58 -12.77 9.63
N ALA A 19 -28.90 -12.83 9.50
CA ALA A 19 -29.64 -12.27 8.38
C ALA A 19 -29.04 -10.89 8.07
N ALA A 20 -28.39 -10.76 6.92
CA ALA A 20 -28.09 -9.48 6.35
C ALA A 20 -29.44 -8.83 6.05
N GLN A 21 -30.03 -8.13 7.02
CA GLN A 21 -30.93 -7.06 6.70
C GLN A 21 -30.12 -6.19 5.74
N VAL A 22 -30.59 -6.11 4.51
CA VAL A 22 -30.13 -5.11 3.55
C VAL A 22 -30.41 -3.78 4.22
N ALA A 23 -29.45 -3.32 5.02
CA ALA A 23 -29.50 -2.01 5.61
C ALA A 23 -29.63 -1.06 4.42
N ASP A 24 -30.74 -0.33 4.35
CA ASP A 24 -30.97 0.67 3.32
C ASP A 24 -29.73 1.56 3.32
N SER A 25 -28.87 1.39 2.33
CA SER A 25 -27.56 2.04 2.32
C SER A 25 -27.79 3.54 2.22
N ILE A 26 -27.47 4.25 3.30
CA ILE A 26 -27.65 5.70 3.41
C ILE A 26 -26.48 6.39 2.72
N GLN A 27 -26.76 7.09 1.64
CA GLN A 27 -25.77 7.91 0.96
C GLN A 27 -25.61 9.24 1.70
N HIS A 28 -24.37 9.58 2.02
CA HIS A 28 -24.00 10.80 2.72
C HIS A 28 -23.55 11.86 1.75
N TYR A 29 -24.05 13.10 1.91
CA TYR A 29 -23.71 14.26 1.12
C TYR A 29 -22.84 15.27 1.89
N GLY A 30 -22.51 14.98 3.15
CA GLY A 30 -21.82 15.89 4.05
C GLY A 30 -22.76 16.91 4.72
N ARG A 31 -22.23 17.73 5.62
CA ARG A 31 -22.96 18.77 6.38
C ARG A 31 -24.27 18.26 7.03
N GLY A 32 -24.32 16.99 7.44
CA GLY A 32 -25.50 16.37 8.05
C GLY A 32 -26.58 15.92 7.06
N ILE A 33 -26.41 16.13 5.77
CA ILE A 33 -27.36 15.72 4.74
C ILE A 33 -27.10 14.25 4.37
N SER A 34 -28.13 13.43 4.42
CA SER A 34 -28.08 12.03 4.01
C SER A 34 -29.45 11.56 3.54
N PHE A 35 -29.47 10.75 2.48
CA PHE A 35 -30.67 10.14 1.92
C PHE A 35 -30.45 8.64 1.81
N SER A 36 -31.55 7.86 1.83
CA SER A 36 -31.45 6.46 1.45
C SER A 36 -31.06 6.35 -0.03
N LYS A 37 -30.38 5.27 -0.40
CA LYS A 37 -29.97 5.06 -1.81
C LYS A 37 -31.16 5.07 -2.77
N LYS A 38 -32.36 4.68 -2.28
CA LYS A 38 -33.60 4.69 -3.07
C LYS A 38 -34.16 6.09 -3.30
N GLU A 39 -33.91 7.01 -2.36
CA GLU A 39 -34.41 8.40 -2.41
C GLU A 39 -33.38 9.35 -3.06
N ALA A 40 -32.13 8.90 -3.20
CA ALA A 40 -31.10 9.71 -3.81
C ALA A 40 -31.32 9.84 -5.32
N THR A 41 -31.66 11.05 -5.77
CA THR A 41 -31.82 11.39 -7.18
C THR A 41 -30.52 11.79 -7.86
N THR A 42 -29.44 11.94 -7.10
CA THR A 42 -28.13 12.35 -7.56
C THR A 42 -27.27 11.16 -7.96
N ALA A 43 -26.40 11.34 -8.96
CA ALA A 43 -25.47 10.32 -9.36
C ALA A 43 -24.30 10.22 -8.35
N GLY A 44 -24.48 9.46 -7.28
CA GLY A 44 -23.45 9.12 -6.30
C GLY A 44 -22.97 7.67 -6.44
N GLY A 45 -21.86 7.37 -5.80
CA GLY A 45 -21.37 6.01 -5.58
C GLY A 45 -21.00 5.87 -4.10
N MET A 46 -21.17 4.67 -3.54
CA MET A 46 -20.83 4.41 -2.15
C MET A 46 -20.25 3.01 -2.01
N ALA A 47 -19.23 2.89 -1.16
CA ALA A 47 -18.73 1.63 -0.63
C ALA A 47 -18.95 1.57 0.89
N THR A 48 -19.29 0.41 1.39
CA THR A 48 -19.56 0.14 2.80
C THR A 48 -18.35 -0.51 3.49
N ALA A 49 -18.34 -0.53 4.82
CA ALA A 49 -17.32 -1.22 5.60
C ALA A 49 -17.22 -2.71 5.26
N ASP A 50 -18.34 -3.35 4.94
CA ASP A 50 -18.40 -4.76 4.57
C ASP A 50 -17.66 -5.02 3.25
N GLU A 51 -17.94 -4.22 2.22
CA GLU A 51 -17.26 -4.32 0.92
C GLU A 51 -15.75 -4.03 1.03
N LEU A 52 -15.35 -3.12 1.94
CA LEU A 52 -13.95 -2.81 2.21
C LEU A 52 -13.25 -3.92 2.99
N SER A 53 -13.96 -4.62 3.88
CA SER A 53 -13.38 -5.68 4.72
C SER A 53 -12.89 -6.88 3.91
N HIS A 54 -13.43 -7.09 2.71
CA HIS A 54 -13.00 -8.13 1.78
C HIS A 54 -11.75 -7.77 0.96
N ARG A 55 -11.16 -6.59 1.21
CA ARG A 55 -9.96 -6.11 0.50
C ARG A 55 -8.72 -6.20 1.37
N THR A 56 -7.76 -6.99 0.92
CA THR A 56 -6.42 -7.09 1.52
C THR A 56 -5.55 -5.93 1.04
N SER A 57 -5.75 -4.74 1.58
CA SER A 57 -4.92 -3.58 1.27
C SER A 57 -4.42 -2.93 2.55
N THR A 58 -3.13 -2.63 2.58
CA THR A 58 -2.49 -1.88 3.68
C THR A 58 -2.81 -0.40 3.63
N VAL A 59 -3.23 0.10 2.45
CA VAL A 59 -3.46 1.51 2.16
C VAL A 59 -4.92 1.73 1.82
N ALA A 60 -5.57 2.66 2.52
CA ALA A 60 -7.00 2.90 2.38
C ALA A 60 -7.42 3.38 0.97
N SER A 61 -6.57 4.17 0.28
CA SER A 61 -6.87 4.59 -1.09
C SER A 61 -6.89 3.42 -2.08
N ASN A 62 -5.99 2.44 -1.93
CA ASN A 62 -5.95 1.26 -2.79
C ASN A 62 -7.12 0.30 -2.53
N ALA A 63 -7.63 0.25 -1.30
CA ALA A 63 -8.81 -0.56 -0.97
C ALA A 63 -10.06 -0.14 -1.75
N LEU A 64 -10.11 1.09 -2.25
CA LEU A 64 -11.24 1.62 -3.05
C LEU A 64 -11.22 1.16 -4.51
N PHE A 65 -10.17 0.47 -4.97
CA PHE A 65 -10.03 0.06 -6.37
C PHE A 65 -11.21 -0.80 -6.84
N GLY A 66 -11.93 -0.31 -7.87
CA GLY A 66 -13.04 -1.02 -8.49
C GLY A 66 -14.33 -1.12 -7.66
N LEU A 67 -14.42 -0.50 -6.46
CA LEU A 67 -15.61 -0.57 -5.60
C LEU A 67 -16.67 0.47 -5.96
N ILE A 68 -16.28 1.67 -6.30
CA ILE A 68 -17.19 2.81 -6.44
C ILE A 68 -17.29 3.24 -7.90
N PRO A 69 -18.46 3.12 -8.56
CA PRO A 69 -18.64 3.54 -9.94
C PRO A 69 -18.32 5.03 -10.13
N GLY A 70 -17.40 5.34 -11.06
CA GLY A 70 -16.95 6.69 -11.36
C GLY A 70 -15.81 7.22 -10.49
N LEU A 71 -15.30 6.43 -9.55
CA LEU A 71 -14.05 6.66 -8.87
C LEU A 71 -12.96 5.85 -9.58
N GLN A 72 -11.98 6.53 -10.13
CA GLN A 72 -10.78 5.93 -10.69
C GLN A 72 -9.69 5.95 -9.63
N VAL A 73 -9.10 4.80 -9.37
CA VAL A 73 -8.02 4.60 -8.43
C VAL A 73 -6.79 4.18 -9.23
N LEU A 74 -5.76 5.01 -9.22
CA LEU A 74 -4.51 4.74 -9.92
C LEU A 74 -3.41 4.53 -8.87
N GLN A 75 -2.94 3.30 -8.75
CA GLN A 75 -1.82 2.97 -7.90
C GLN A 75 -0.53 3.48 -8.55
N ASN A 76 0.23 4.30 -7.85
CA ASN A 76 1.40 4.99 -8.40
C ASN A 76 2.70 4.18 -8.27
N GLY A 77 2.72 3.18 -7.40
CA GLY A 77 3.91 2.37 -7.15
C GLY A 77 3.60 1.13 -6.35
N GLY A 78 4.61 0.32 -6.09
CA GLY A 78 4.55 -0.88 -5.27
C GLY A 78 5.31 -0.78 -3.94
N ASN A 79 5.87 0.40 -3.64
CA ASN A 79 6.61 0.62 -2.39
C ASN A 79 5.64 0.71 -1.22
N GLU A 80 5.91 -0.01 -0.14
CA GLU A 80 5.03 -0.10 1.03
C GLU A 80 4.80 1.26 1.69
N TRP A 81 5.78 2.17 1.66
CA TRP A 81 5.69 3.52 2.27
C TRP A 81 5.08 4.59 1.36
N GLU A 82 5.02 4.37 0.05
CA GLU A 82 4.49 5.31 -0.96
C GLU A 82 3.43 4.66 -1.85
N ASN A 83 2.77 3.62 -1.37
CA ASN A 83 1.79 2.86 -2.11
C ASN A 83 0.40 3.53 -2.16
N GLY A 84 0.31 4.82 -1.84
CA GLY A 84 -0.93 5.57 -1.93
C GLY A 84 -1.41 5.74 -3.37
N ALA A 85 -2.68 5.42 -3.65
CA ALA A 85 -3.26 5.65 -4.95
C ALA A 85 -3.63 7.11 -5.18
N THR A 86 -3.50 7.55 -6.41
CA THR A 86 -4.11 8.79 -6.88
C THR A 86 -5.58 8.53 -7.25
N LEU A 87 -6.46 9.37 -6.72
CA LEU A 87 -7.89 9.26 -6.93
C LEU A 87 -8.35 10.30 -7.96
N TYR A 88 -9.23 9.89 -8.88
CA TYR A 88 -9.91 10.77 -9.82
C TYR A 88 -11.40 10.44 -9.85
N VAL A 89 -12.25 11.47 -9.89
CA VAL A 89 -13.69 11.30 -10.07
C VAL A 89 -14.05 11.61 -11.52
N ARG A 90 -14.60 10.61 -12.23
CA ARG A 90 -14.89 10.69 -13.67
C ARG A 90 -13.67 10.98 -14.55
N GLY A 91 -12.47 10.60 -14.09
CA GLY A 91 -11.22 10.80 -14.81
C GLY A 91 -10.59 12.17 -14.57
N VAL A 92 -9.59 12.50 -15.38
CA VAL A 92 -8.84 13.76 -15.30
C VAL A 92 -9.56 14.82 -16.13
N GLY A 93 -10.27 15.72 -15.48
CA GLY A 93 -11.03 16.82 -16.13
C GLY A 93 -10.29 18.14 -16.27
N THR A 94 -9.09 18.28 -15.69
CA THR A 94 -8.32 19.53 -15.66
C THR A 94 -6.81 19.27 -15.72
N THR A 95 -6.09 20.25 -16.25
CA THR A 95 -4.61 20.21 -16.30
C THR A 95 -3.96 20.64 -14.98
N SER A 96 -4.71 21.33 -14.12
CA SER A 96 -4.22 21.87 -12.84
C SER A 96 -5.14 21.41 -11.70
N GLY A 97 -4.55 20.95 -10.58
CA GLY A 97 -5.31 20.54 -9.41
C GLY A 97 -6.25 19.36 -9.66
N LYS A 98 -5.74 18.22 -10.10
CA LYS A 98 -6.51 17.07 -10.60
C LYS A 98 -7.22 16.24 -9.53
N SER A 99 -6.79 16.30 -8.28
CA SER A 99 -7.30 15.45 -7.19
C SER A 99 -8.69 15.91 -6.73
N PRO A 100 -9.58 14.98 -6.34
CA PRO A 100 -10.85 15.30 -5.70
C PRO A 100 -10.62 15.84 -4.28
N LEU A 101 -11.61 16.53 -3.75
CA LEU A 101 -11.62 16.94 -2.35
C LEU A 101 -11.94 15.73 -1.47
N ILE A 102 -11.01 15.33 -0.61
CA ILE A 102 -11.18 14.20 0.32
C ILE A 102 -11.54 14.76 1.70
N LEU A 103 -12.70 14.35 2.20
CA LEU A 103 -13.18 14.75 3.51
C LEU A 103 -13.38 13.51 4.40
N ILE A 104 -12.68 13.50 5.53
CA ILE A 104 -12.81 12.45 6.55
C ILE A 104 -13.54 13.06 7.75
N ASP A 105 -14.73 12.55 8.05
CA ASP A 105 -15.63 13.08 9.08
C ASP A 105 -15.87 14.60 8.96
N GLY A 106 -15.89 15.12 7.71
CA GLY A 106 -16.12 16.52 7.38
C GLY A 106 -14.87 17.41 7.31
N TYR A 107 -13.69 16.88 7.57
CA TYR A 107 -12.41 17.59 7.53
C TYR A 107 -11.54 17.10 6.37
N GLU A 108 -10.91 18.03 5.66
CA GLU A 108 -9.96 17.67 4.59
C GLU A 108 -8.70 17.03 5.16
N ARG A 109 -8.41 15.81 4.70
CA ARG A 109 -7.28 15.00 5.18
C ARG A 109 -6.86 13.97 4.15
N ASP A 110 -5.64 13.48 4.32
CA ASP A 110 -5.13 12.36 3.53
C ASP A 110 -5.79 11.04 4.00
N ILE A 111 -6.40 10.34 3.06
CA ILE A 111 -7.01 9.02 3.25
C ILE A 111 -6.00 7.97 3.70
N ASN A 112 -4.73 8.09 3.28
CA ASN A 112 -3.69 7.11 3.58
C ASN A 112 -3.23 7.13 5.05
N ASN A 113 -3.70 8.12 5.81
CA ASN A 113 -3.53 8.17 7.26
C ASN A 113 -4.59 7.35 8.02
N LEU A 114 -5.57 6.75 7.32
CA LEU A 114 -6.55 5.83 7.90
C LEU A 114 -6.10 4.37 7.75
N ALA A 115 -6.51 3.53 8.71
CA ALA A 115 -6.60 2.09 8.46
C ALA A 115 -7.91 1.79 7.70
N VAL A 116 -7.90 0.79 6.84
CA VAL A 116 -9.11 0.38 6.09
C VAL A 116 -10.23 0.02 7.05
N GLN A 117 -9.89 -0.61 8.17
CA GLN A 117 -10.81 -1.05 9.22
C GLN A 117 -11.47 0.10 9.98
N ASP A 118 -10.91 1.33 9.92
CA ASP A 118 -11.50 2.53 10.52
C ASP A 118 -12.74 3.02 9.77
N ILE A 119 -12.86 2.66 8.48
CA ILE A 119 -13.85 3.21 7.57
C ILE A 119 -15.20 2.52 7.78
N GLU A 120 -16.26 3.30 7.96
CA GLU A 120 -17.64 2.83 7.95
C GLU A 120 -18.25 2.90 6.55
N SER A 121 -18.00 3.99 5.83
CA SER A 121 -18.46 4.16 4.45
C SER A 121 -17.65 5.19 3.71
N VAL A 122 -17.57 5.03 2.38
CA VAL A 122 -17.01 6.00 1.46
C VAL A 122 -18.07 6.38 0.44
N SER A 123 -18.41 7.65 0.34
CA SER A 123 -19.36 8.19 -0.65
C SER A 123 -18.63 9.11 -1.62
N VAL A 124 -18.88 8.93 -2.91
CA VAL A 124 -18.30 9.76 -3.97
C VAL A 124 -19.39 10.63 -4.59
N LEU A 125 -19.23 11.94 -4.47
CA LEU A 125 -20.09 12.94 -5.09
C LEU A 125 -19.49 13.36 -6.43
N LYS A 126 -20.26 13.25 -7.48
CA LYS A 126 -19.76 13.42 -8.85
C LYS A 126 -20.67 14.23 -9.77
N ASP A 127 -21.81 14.70 -9.30
CA ASP A 127 -22.72 15.57 -10.05
C ASP A 127 -22.80 16.98 -9.48
N ALA A 128 -23.16 17.95 -10.32
CA ALA A 128 -23.16 19.36 -9.98
C ALA A 128 -24.05 19.68 -8.77
N ALA A 129 -25.19 19.03 -8.63
CA ALA A 129 -26.14 19.27 -7.55
C ALA A 129 -25.53 18.92 -6.18
N SER A 130 -24.88 17.75 -6.07
CA SER A 130 -24.21 17.33 -4.84
C SER A 130 -22.92 18.11 -4.57
N LEU A 131 -22.20 18.54 -5.60
CA LEU A 131 -20.97 19.31 -5.50
C LEU A 131 -21.19 20.78 -5.12
N ALA A 132 -22.39 21.33 -5.38
CA ALA A 132 -22.74 22.71 -5.03
C ALA A 132 -22.51 23.05 -3.56
N LEU A 133 -22.64 22.08 -2.65
CA LEU A 133 -22.37 22.21 -1.22
C LEU A 133 -20.89 22.55 -0.89
N TYR A 134 -19.98 22.25 -1.82
CA TYR A 134 -18.52 22.37 -1.62
C TYR A 134 -17.91 23.51 -2.45
N GLY A 135 -18.73 24.16 -3.30
CA GLY A 135 -18.27 25.26 -4.15
C GLY A 135 -17.13 24.82 -5.10
N ILE A 136 -16.24 25.75 -5.43
CA ILE A 136 -15.14 25.52 -6.37
C ILE A 136 -14.17 24.43 -5.92
N ARG A 137 -14.05 24.17 -4.62
CA ARG A 137 -13.19 23.10 -4.08
C ARG A 137 -13.68 21.72 -4.46
N GLY A 138 -14.98 21.57 -4.72
CA GLY A 138 -15.59 20.32 -5.17
C GLY A 138 -15.55 20.11 -6.68
N ALA A 139 -14.95 21.00 -7.47
CA ALA A 139 -15.00 20.95 -8.94
C ALA A 139 -14.50 19.64 -9.54
N ASN A 140 -13.52 18.99 -8.94
CA ASN A 140 -12.97 17.69 -9.36
C ASN A 140 -13.66 16.48 -8.69
N GLY A 141 -14.83 16.70 -8.06
CA GLY A 141 -15.51 15.68 -7.26
C GLY A 141 -15.13 15.73 -5.78
N VAL A 142 -15.95 15.07 -4.97
CA VAL A 142 -15.74 15.00 -3.51
C VAL A 142 -15.83 13.55 -3.06
N VAL A 143 -14.86 13.10 -2.27
CA VAL A 143 -14.83 11.79 -1.63
C VAL A 143 -15.08 12.01 -0.13
N LEU A 144 -16.24 11.54 0.34
CA LEU A 144 -16.65 11.63 1.73
C LEU A 144 -16.38 10.31 2.42
N ILE A 145 -15.58 10.34 3.46
CA ILE A 145 -15.25 9.17 4.26
C ILE A 145 -15.84 9.36 5.65
N LYS A 146 -16.63 8.39 6.08
CA LYS A 146 -17.09 8.28 7.45
C LYS A 146 -16.29 7.21 8.15
N THR A 147 -15.84 7.53 9.36
CA THR A 147 -15.20 6.56 10.24
C THR A 147 -16.24 5.92 11.16
N LYS A 148 -15.96 4.70 11.61
CA LYS A 148 -16.82 3.96 12.52
C LYS A 148 -17.02 4.74 13.82
N ARG A 149 -18.26 4.68 14.33
CA ARG A 149 -18.66 5.36 15.57
C ARG A 149 -19.26 4.39 16.57
N GLY A 150 -19.38 4.82 17.82
CA GLY A 150 -20.09 4.12 18.86
C GLY A 150 -21.57 3.89 18.53
N TYR A 151 -22.19 3.01 19.27
CA TYR A 151 -23.62 2.75 19.23
C TYR A 151 -24.13 2.50 20.65
N VAL A 152 -25.46 2.61 20.84
CA VAL A 152 -26.10 2.28 22.12
C VAL A 152 -26.19 0.78 22.27
N GLY A 153 -25.43 0.21 23.19
CA GLY A 153 -25.38 -1.23 23.41
C GLY A 153 -24.17 -1.68 24.23
N LYS A 154 -24.13 -2.99 24.49
CA LYS A 154 -23.02 -3.60 25.21
C LYS A 154 -21.73 -3.44 24.37
N PRO A 155 -20.56 -3.26 25.04
CA PRO A 155 -19.28 -3.19 24.32
C PRO A 155 -19.04 -4.46 23.50
N ILE A 156 -18.64 -4.24 22.22
CA ILE A 156 -18.15 -5.29 21.34
C ILE A 156 -16.65 -5.04 21.16
N ILE A 157 -15.87 -6.05 21.46
CA ILE A 157 -14.41 -6.07 21.23
C ILE A 157 -14.18 -6.98 20.05
N THR A 158 -13.47 -6.45 19.03
CA THR A 158 -13.11 -7.20 17.84
C THR A 158 -11.59 -7.19 17.70
N PHE A 159 -11.02 -8.36 17.48
CA PHE A 159 -9.61 -8.52 17.19
C PHE A 159 -9.46 -9.26 15.85
N ASP A 160 -8.78 -8.62 14.90
CA ASP A 160 -8.51 -9.19 13.59
C ASP A 160 -6.99 -9.28 13.42
N TYR A 161 -6.53 -10.41 12.95
CA TYR A 161 -5.12 -10.60 12.60
C TYR A 161 -5.01 -11.17 11.19
N GLU A 162 -4.22 -10.51 10.38
CA GLU A 162 -3.99 -10.87 8.99
C GLU A 162 -2.49 -11.08 8.76
N PHE A 163 -2.16 -12.27 8.28
CA PHE A 163 -0.83 -12.59 7.77
C PHE A 163 -0.86 -12.49 6.25
N LYS A 164 0.13 -11.79 5.69
CA LYS A 164 0.26 -11.59 4.24
C LYS A 164 1.54 -12.23 3.75
N MET A 165 1.44 -12.90 2.62
CA MET A 165 2.57 -13.38 1.84
C MET A 165 2.41 -12.87 0.41
N GLY A 166 3.39 -12.11 -0.06
CA GLY A 166 3.45 -11.61 -1.41
C GLY A 166 4.51 -12.35 -2.21
N THR A 167 4.20 -12.68 -3.46
CA THR A 167 5.13 -13.29 -4.40
C THR A 167 5.20 -12.41 -5.64
N PRO A 168 6.39 -12.13 -6.19
CA PRO A 168 6.50 -11.43 -7.47
C PRO A 168 5.72 -12.20 -8.54
N HIS A 169 4.76 -11.53 -9.18
CA HIS A 169 3.89 -12.21 -10.14
C HIS A 169 4.62 -12.55 -11.45
N ARG A 170 5.51 -11.65 -11.87
CA ARG A 170 6.26 -11.81 -13.12
C ARG A 170 7.58 -11.04 -13.02
N LEU A 171 8.66 -11.76 -13.03
CA LEU A 171 10.01 -11.21 -13.19
C LEU A 171 10.50 -11.50 -14.62
N PRO A 172 11.30 -10.63 -15.23
CA PRO A 172 11.95 -10.93 -16.49
C PRO A 172 13.03 -12.00 -16.26
N GLU A 173 13.14 -12.90 -17.22
CA GLU A 173 14.24 -13.85 -17.27
C GLU A 173 15.33 -13.26 -18.16
N PHE A 174 16.55 -13.18 -17.64
CA PHE A 174 17.72 -12.70 -18.37
C PHE A 174 18.56 -13.86 -18.84
N VAL A 175 19.21 -13.67 -19.98
CA VAL A 175 20.15 -14.65 -20.50
C VAL A 175 21.45 -14.64 -19.69
N ASP A 176 22.10 -15.77 -19.62
CA ASP A 176 23.41 -15.92 -18.97
C ASP A 176 24.52 -15.14 -19.73
N GLY A 177 25.67 -14.97 -19.08
CA GLY A 177 26.81 -14.23 -19.63
C GLY A 177 27.33 -14.81 -20.95
N TYR A 178 27.31 -16.15 -21.11
CA TYR A 178 27.72 -16.82 -22.33
C TYR A 178 26.78 -16.54 -23.49
N THR A 179 25.48 -16.75 -23.28
CA THR A 179 24.44 -16.49 -24.29
C THR A 179 24.43 -15.03 -24.70
N TYR A 180 24.59 -14.10 -23.75
CA TYR A 180 24.73 -12.67 -24.02
C TYR A 180 25.93 -12.36 -24.91
N ALA A 181 27.10 -12.92 -24.59
CA ALA A 181 28.33 -12.71 -25.36
C ALA A 181 28.24 -13.24 -26.79
N GLN A 182 27.60 -14.43 -26.96
CA GLN A 182 27.33 -15.00 -28.28
C GLN A 182 26.39 -14.10 -29.10
N ALA A 183 25.26 -13.70 -28.51
CA ALA A 183 24.27 -12.85 -29.18
C ALA A 183 24.86 -11.50 -29.58
N MET A 184 25.74 -10.93 -28.76
CA MET A 184 26.45 -9.68 -29.07
C MET A 184 27.36 -9.86 -30.29
N ASN A 185 28.15 -10.95 -30.37
CA ASN A 185 28.98 -11.25 -31.52
C ASN A 185 28.16 -11.50 -32.80
N GLU A 186 27.04 -12.20 -32.69
CA GLU A 186 26.15 -12.42 -33.83
C GLU A 186 25.49 -11.13 -34.32
N GLY A 187 25.06 -10.27 -33.40
CA GLY A 187 24.54 -8.94 -33.74
C GLY A 187 25.55 -8.11 -34.52
N LEU A 188 26.78 -8.03 -34.04
CA LEU A 188 27.87 -7.32 -34.74
C LEU A 188 28.13 -7.90 -36.14
N LYS A 189 28.13 -9.23 -36.29
CA LYS A 189 28.27 -9.88 -37.58
C LYS A 189 27.12 -9.52 -38.54
N ASN A 190 25.88 -9.45 -38.04
CA ASN A 190 24.73 -9.06 -38.86
C ASN A 190 24.81 -7.59 -39.28
N ASP A 191 25.42 -6.73 -38.49
CA ASP A 191 25.74 -5.33 -38.81
C ASP A 191 26.92 -5.17 -39.76
N GLY A 192 27.53 -6.30 -40.24
CA GLY A 192 28.67 -6.30 -41.16
C GLY A 192 30.03 -6.06 -40.47
N ILE A 193 30.08 -6.08 -39.14
CA ILE A 193 31.33 -5.94 -38.40
C ILE A 193 31.97 -7.33 -38.25
N THR A 194 33.15 -7.48 -38.88
CA THR A 194 33.84 -8.78 -38.93
C THR A 194 34.66 -9.11 -37.70
N THR A 195 34.98 -8.11 -36.87
CA THR A 195 35.73 -8.30 -35.63
C THR A 195 34.79 -8.55 -34.49
N PRO A 196 34.78 -9.78 -33.90
CA PRO A 196 33.89 -10.07 -32.77
C PRO A 196 34.32 -9.27 -31.53
N ARG A 197 33.36 -8.88 -30.71
CA ARG A 197 33.63 -8.22 -29.42
C ARG A 197 34.23 -9.20 -28.40
N TYR A 198 33.77 -10.44 -28.39
CA TYR A 198 34.25 -11.50 -27.53
C TYR A 198 34.99 -12.56 -28.38
N SER A 199 36.25 -12.81 -28.06
CA SER A 199 37.05 -13.87 -28.70
C SER A 199 36.52 -15.27 -28.28
N GLN A 200 36.89 -16.32 -29.03
CA GLN A 200 36.51 -17.70 -28.69
C GLN A 200 36.99 -18.08 -27.29
N ARG A 201 38.21 -17.65 -26.90
CA ARG A 201 38.73 -17.90 -25.55
C ARG A 201 37.88 -17.28 -24.44
N GLU A 202 37.32 -16.08 -24.66
CA GLU A 202 36.45 -15.40 -23.73
C GLU A 202 35.08 -16.09 -23.67
N LEU A 203 34.54 -16.51 -24.81
CA LEU A 203 33.30 -17.33 -24.84
C LEU A 203 33.49 -18.65 -24.08
N ASP A 204 34.59 -19.35 -24.26
CA ASP A 204 34.92 -20.55 -23.53
C ASP A 204 35.08 -20.29 -22.03
N ALA A 205 35.64 -19.14 -21.65
CA ALA A 205 35.75 -18.72 -20.25
C ALA A 205 34.39 -18.43 -19.59
N PHE A 206 33.47 -17.79 -20.31
CA PHE A 206 32.08 -17.61 -19.85
C PHE A 206 31.35 -18.96 -19.72
N HIS A 207 31.49 -19.82 -20.72
CA HIS A 207 30.82 -21.14 -20.70
C HIS A 207 31.30 -22.05 -19.57
N ASN A 208 32.61 -22.10 -19.36
CA ASN A 208 33.25 -22.96 -18.35
C ASN A 208 33.37 -22.28 -16.98
N GLN A 209 32.90 -21.03 -16.83
CA GLN A 209 33.06 -20.23 -15.62
C GLN A 209 34.51 -20.16 -15.12
N THR A 210 35.45 -20.11 -16.07
CA THR A 210 36.87 -19.98 -15.77
C THR A 210 37.17 -18.51 -15.46
N TYR A 211 37.74 -18.21 -14.31
CA TYR A 211 37.99 -16.85 -13.84
C TYR A 211 36.68 -16.00 -13.68
N PRO A 212 35.77 -16.38 -12.75
CA PRO A 212 34.44 -15.75 -12.60
C PRO A 212 34.49 -14.27 -12.22
N GLU A 213 35.62 -13.76 -11.77
CA GLU A 213 35.84 -12.33 -11.54
C GLU A 213 35.92 -11.51 -12.84
N PHE A 214 36.49 -12.12 -13.91
CA PHE A 214 36.65 -11.47 -15.22
C PHE A 214 35.55 -11.83 -16.20
N TYR A 215 34.99 -13.03 -16.06
CA TYR A 215 33.91 -13.58 -16.88
C TYR A 215 32.77 -14.03 -15.99
N PRO A 216 32.10 -13.05 -15.31
CA PRO A 216 31.04 -13.34 -14.36
C PRO A 216 29.78 -13.86 -15.06
N ASN A 217 28.97 -14.58 -14.29
CA ASN A 217 27.62 -14.98 -14.67
C ASN A 217 26.71 -14.78 -13.47
N VAL A 218 26.17 -13.58 -13.31
CA VAL A 218 25.37 -13.19 -12.15
C VAL A 218 23.90 -13.09 -12.55
N ASP A 219 23.04 -13.83 -11.89
CA ASP A 219 21.61 -13.57 -11.96
C ASP A 219 21.26 -12.48 -10.96
N TRP A 220 21.15 -11.25 -11.47
CA TRP A 220 20.89 -10.08 -10.65
C TRP A 220 19.54 -10.10 -9.97
N MET A 221 18.54 -10.78 -10.58
CA MET A 221 17.19 -10.88 -9.98
C MET A 221 17.18 -11.84 -8.80
N ASP A 222 17.81 -13.02 -8.93
CA ASP A 222 17.92 -14.01 -7.87
C ASP A 222 18.74 -13.48 -6.68
N GLU A 223 19.83 -12.77 -6.98
CA GLU A 223 20.70 -12.20 -5.95
C GLU A 223 20.07 -11.00 -5.20
N ALA A 224 19.23 -10.21 -5.89
CA ALA A 224 18.64 -8.99 -5.33
C ALA A 224 17.27 -9.21 -4.68
N LEU A 225 16.53 -10.23 -5.11
CA LEU A 225 15.13 -10.42 -4.73
C LEU A 225 14.92 -11.71 -3.96
N ARG A 226 13.93 -11.67 -3.07
CA ARG A 226 13.41 -12.85 -2.39
C ARG A 226 12.21 -13.41 -3.14
N ASP A 227 11.99 -14.71 -3.03
CA ASP A 227 10.79 -15.37 -3.56
C ASP A 227 9.51 -14.84 -2.92
N HIS A 228 9.59 -14.43 -1.65
CA HIS A 228 8.42 -14.01 -0.89
C HIS A 228 8.69 -12.79 -0.02
N SER A 229 7.71 -11.90 0.01
CA SER A 229 7.59 -10.86 1.03
C SER A 229 6.57 -11.27 2.10
N PHE A 230 6.74 -10.76 3.32
CA PHE A 230 5.86 -11.09 4.43
C PHE A 230 5.37 -9.83 5.13
N GLY A 231 4.09 -9.82 5.48
CA GLY A 231 3.48 -8.73 6.22
C GLY A 231 2.51 -9.24 7.29
N ASN A 232 2.27 -8.40 8.28
CA ASN A 232 1.30 -8.66 9.34
C ASN A 232 0.46 -7.41 9.56
N ASN A 233 -0.83 -7.60 9.80
CA ASN A 233 -1.75 -6.54 10.14
C ASN A 233 -2.61 -7.01 11.34
N ALA A 234 -2.44 -6.35 12.47
CA ALA A 234 -3.20 -6.64 13.69
C ALA A 234 -4.11 -5.46 13.99
N ASN A 235 -5.38 -5.72 14.22
CA ASN A 235 -6.39 -4.71 14.48
C ASN A 235 -7.18 -5.07 15.73
N LEU A 236 -7.24 -4.15 16.68
CA LEU A 236 -8.06 -4.27 17.90
C LEU A 236 -9.03 -3.11 17.93
N SER A 237 -10.32 -3.39 18.01
CA SER A 237 -11.34 -2.35 18.15
C SER A 237 -12.31 -2.63 19.29
N ILE A 238 -12.78 -1.54 19.89
CA ILE A 238 -13.82 -1.58 20.94
C ILE A 238 -14.88 -0.58 20.55
N ARG A 239 -16.11 -1.05 20.47
CA ARG A 239 -17.28 -0.25 20.08
C ARG A 239 -18.42 -0.46 21.05
N GLY A 240 -19.04 0.62 21.52
CA GLY A 240 -20.18 0.51 22.44
C GLY A 240 -20.64 1.87 22.95
N GLY A 241 -21.44 1.84 24.01
CA GLY A 241 -21.90 3.04 24.72
C GLY A 241 -23.31 2.95 25.23
N GLY A 242 -23.73 4.01 25.89
CA GLY A 242 -25.09 4.24 26.36
C GLY A 242 -25.75 5.40 25.63
N ASP A 243 -26.88 5.84 26.17
CA ASP A 243 -27.65 6.96 25.60
C ASP A 243 -26.93 8.30 25.68
N ILE A 244 -26.01 8.46 26.65
CA ILE A 244 -25.31 9.70 26.89
C ILE A 244 -23.95 9.69 26.17
N VAL A 245 -23.20 8.59 26.27
CA VAL A 245 -21.84 8.47 25.70
C VAL A 245 -21.76 7.25 24.81
N GLN A 246 -21.34 7.45 23.58
CA GLN A 246 -21.05 6.37 22.63
C GLN A 246 -19.59 6.50 22.20
N TYR A 247 -18.91 5.39 22.06
CA TYR A 247 -17.48 5.37 21.72
C TYR A 247 -17.14 4.29 20.73
N PHE A 248 -16.13 4.60 19.92
CA PHE A 248 -15.40 3.66 19.08
C PHE A 248 -13.91 3.96 19.24
N THR A 249 -13.14 2.96 19.60
CA THR A 249 -11.68 3.08 19.71
C THR A 249 -11.06 1.92 18.95
N GLN A 250 -10.05 2.24 18.17
CA GLN A 250 -9.31 1.26 17.36
C GLN A 250 -7.81 1.50 17.47
N LEU A 251 -7.07 0.40 17.54
CA LEU A 251 -5.62 0.32 17.44
C LEU A 251 -5.27 -0.66 16.32
N ASN A 252 -4.51 -0.20 15.34
CA ASN A 252 -4.10 -1.01 14.21
C ASN A 252 -2.58 -0.97 14.07
N TYR A 253 -1.95 -2.13 14.02
CA TYR A 253 -0.51 -2.28 13.79
C TYR A 253 -0.26 -3.03 12.49
N LEU A 254 0.45 -2.37 11.60
CA LEU A 254 0.88 -2.90 10.31
C LEU A 254 2.39 -3.04 10.31
N ASN A 255 2.88 -4.17 9.81
CA ASN A 255 4.29 -4.40 9.53
C ASN A 255 4.43 -5.13 8.21
N ASP A 256 5.09 -4.52 7.23
CA ASP A 256 5.36 -5.09 5.92
C ASP A 256 6.87 -5.13 5.66
N LYS A 257 7.33 -6.22 5.03
CA LYS A 257 8.71 -6.39 4.58
C LYS A 257 8.72 -6.49 3.06
N GLY A 258 9.59 -5.73 2.43
CA GLY A 258 9.75 -5.76 0.98
C GLY A 258 10.42 -7.01 0.46
N ILE A 259 10.46 -7.13 -0.87
CA ILE A 259 11.04 -8.28 -1.59
C ILE A 259 12.55 -8.17 -1.80
N LEU A 260 13.18 -7.02 -1.54
CA LEU A 260 14.63 -6.91 -1.68
C LEU A 260 15.32 -7.80 -0.65
N GLN A 261 16.31 -8.55 -1.12
CA GLN A 261 17.10 -9.42 -0.28
C GLN A 261 17.98 -8.58 0.66
N PRO A 262 17.95 -8.80 1.98
CA PRO A 262 18.83 -8.08 2.86
C PRO A 262 20.25 -8.55 2.62
N THR A 263 21.12 -7.60 2.45
CA THR A 263 22.56 -7.84 2.47
C THR A 263 23.08 -7.36 3.82
N GLU A 264 24.08 -8.02 4.36
CA GLU A 264 24.78 -7.54 5.53
C GLU A 264 25.54 -6.27 5.17
N ALA A 265 25.10 -5.14 5.73
CA ALA A 265 25.86 -3.92 5.64
C ALA A 265 27.14 -4.05 6.49
N ASN A 266 28.20 -3.36 6.07
CA ASN A 266 29.50 -3.41 6.74
C ASN A 266 29.49 -2.99 8.22
N GLU A 267 28.37 -2.44 8.72
CA GLU A 267 28.21 -1.90 10.06
C GLU A 267 27.16 -2.63 10.94
N GLY A 268 26.70 -3.81 10.51
CA GLY A 268 25.83 -4.68 11.29
C GLY A 268 24.35 -4.25 11.36
N TYR A 269 23.89 -3.34 10.50
CA TYR A 269 22.47 -3.00 10.36
C TYR A 269 21.83 -3.68 9.15
N SER A 270 20.52 -3.90 9.21
CA SER A 270 19.76 -4.55 8.12
C SER A 270 19.42 -3.56 7.02
N THR A 271 19.72 -3.91 5.78
CA THR A 271 19.32 -3.16 4.57
C THR A 271 17.94 -3.56 4.07
N GLN A 272 17.27 -4.48 4.75
CA GLN A 272 15.95 -4.95 4.36
C GLN A 272 14.92 -3.83 4.39
N PHE A 273 14.14 -3.73 3.34
CA PHE A 273 12.93 -2.93 3.34
C PHE A 273 11.98 -3.40 4.43
N LYS A 274 11.64 -2.50 5.32
CA LYS A 274 10.68 -2.71 6.39
C LYS A 274 9.85 -1.46 6.57
N TYR A 275 8.54 -1.63 6.54
CA TYR A 275 7.58 -0.58 6.86
C TYR A 275 6.75 -1.00 8.06
N SER A 276 6.69 -0.15 9.07
CA SER A 276 5.86 -0.35 10.26
C SER A 276 4.96 0.85 10.47
N LYS A 277 3.69 0.62 10.77
CA LYS A 277 2.73 1.70 11.02
C LYS A 277 1.81 1.33 12.17
N LEU A 278 1.74 2.19 13.16
CA LEU A 278 0.77 2.12 14.24
C LEU A 278 -0.26 3.23 14.05
N ASN A 279 -1.52 2.84 13.86
CA ASN A 279 -2.65 3.77 13.79
C ASN A 279 -3.47 3.65 15.06
N PHE A 280 -3.95 4.78 15.56
CA PHE A 280 -5.01 4.81 16.55
C PHE A 280 -6.13 5.76 16.12
N LEU A 281 -7.35 5.40 16.43
CA LEU A 281 -8.54 6.19 16.21
C LEU A 281 -9.44 6.09 17.44
N THR A 282 -9.95 7.22 17.93
CA THR A 282 -10.98 7.25 18.97
C THR A 282 -12.03 8.27 18.60
N ASN A 283 -13.26 7.82 18.47
CA ASN A 283 -14.45 8.64 18.25
C ASN A 283 -15.35 8.56 19.48
N LEU A 284 -15.62 9.74 20.07
CA LEU A 284 -16.54 9.89 21.21
C LEU A 284 -17.69 10.81 20.79
N ASP A 285 -18.89 10.34 21.02
CA ASP A 285 -20.13 11.08 20.84
C ASP A 285 -20.81 11.24 22.21
N ILE A 286 -20.91 12.48 22.69
CA ILE A 286 -21.44 12.81 24.01
C ILE A 286 -22.65 13.69 23.86
N LYS A 287 -23.81 13.27 24.39
CA LYS A 287 -25.00 14.09 24.49
C LYS A 287 -24.93 14.92 25.77
N LEU A 288 -24.71 16.23 25.62
CA LEU A 288 -24.66 17.17 26.74
C LEU A 288 -26.06 17.63 27.18
N GLY A 289 -27.07 17.35 26.37
CA GLY A 289 -28.48 17.68 26.64
C GLY A 289 -29.36 17.23 25.47
N ASN A 290 -30.61 17.68 25.44
CA ASN A 290 -31.55 17.27 24.39
C ASN A 290 -31.22 17.92 23.03
N THR A 291 -30.53 19.07 23.04
CA THR A 291 -30.21 19.85 21.84
C THR A 291 -28.73 19.90 21.49
N THR A 292 -27.86 19.51 22.43
CA THR A 292 -26.40 19.68 22.26
C THR A 292 -25.70 18.34 22.26
N LYS A 293 -24.88 18.11 21.23
CA LYS A 293 -24.02 16.92 21.08
C LYS A 293 -22.57 17.37 20.87
N LEU A 294 -21.67 16.83 21.67
CA LEU A 294 -20.22 16.98 21.49
C LEU A 294 -19.67 15.76 20.76
N GLN A 295 -18.94 15.99 19.68
CA GLN A 295 -18.22 14.95 18.94
C GLN A 295 -16.71 15.22 19.06
N LEU A 296 -16.00 14.26 19.62
CA LEU A 296 -14.55 14.29 19.72
C LEU A 296 -13.97 13.15 18.88
N ASN A 297 -13.18 13.51 17.89
CA ASN A 297 -12.49 12.57 17.02
C ASN A 297 -11.00 12.75 17.18
N MET A 298 -10.33 11.77 17.77
CA MET A 298 -8.87 11.74 17.93
C MET A 298 -8.31 10.66 17.03
N ARG A 299 -7.25 10.99 16.34
CA ARG A 299 -6.54 10.02 15.50
C ARG A 299 -5.06 10.36 15.43
N GLY A 300 -4.25 9.32 15.27
CA GLY A 300 -2.83 9.50 15.01
C GLY A 300 -2.25 8.28 14.35
N ASN A 301 -1.14 8.47 13.71
CA ASN A 301 -0.32 7.40 13.21
C ASN A 301 1.16 7.66 13.50
N PHE A 302 1.88 6.58 13.74
CA PHE A 302 3.33 6.53 13.81
C PHE A 302 3.77 5.56 12.75
N ALA A 303 4.54 6.04 11.77
CA ALA A 303 5.07 5.23 10.71
C ALA A 303 6.59 5.29 10.70
N GLU A 304 7.21 4.17 10.47
CA GLU A 304 8.65 4.03 10.32
C GLU A 304 8.94 3.16 9.10
N ASP A 305 9.79 3.66 8.23
CA ASP A 305 10.31 2.92 7.08
C ASP A 305 11.84 2.82 7.14
N ASN A 306 12.33 1.60 6.94
CA ASN A 306 13.74 1.29 6.77
C ASN A 306 13.96 0.86 5.31
N ARG A 307 14.88 1.52 4.62
CA ARG A 307 15.09 1.29 3.19
C ARG A 307 16.52 1.63 2.77
N PRO A 308 17.03 1.11 1.64
CA PRO A 308 18.24 1.62 1.02
C PRO A 308 18.12 3.13 0.75
N TYR A 309 19.23 3.82 0.79
CA TYR A 309 19.28 5.25 0.43
C TYR A 309 18.89 5.49 -1.02
N THR A 310 19.31 4.59 -1.90
CA THR A 310 18.97 4.61 -3.32
C THR A 310 17.49 4.31 -3.53
N THR A 311 16.85 5.00 -4.47
CA THR A 311 15.43 4.78 -4.75
C THR A 311 15.19 3.37 -5.31
N THR A 312 14.02 2.79 -5.02
CA THR A 312 13.63 1.48 -5.57
C THR A 312 13.64 1.50 -7.10
N ALA A 313 13.22 2.61 -7.70
CA ALA A 313 13.23 2.78 -9.16
C ALA A 313 14.64 2.67 -9.74
N ASP A 314 15.64 3.32 -9.13
CA ASP A 314 17.02 3.27 -9.57
C ASP A 314 17.63 1.87 -9.38
N ILE A 315 17.29 1.18 -8.27
CA ILE A 315 17.73 -0.20 -8.03
C ILE A 315 17.19 -1.12 -9.14
N PHE A 316 15.89 -1.07 -9.42
CA PHE A 316 15.30 -1.89 -10.47
C PHE A 316 15.79 -1.50 -11.86
N ASP A 317 16.00 -0.22 -12.14
CA ASP A 317 16.59 0.24 -13.41
C ASP A 317 17.97 -0.40 -13.65
N MET A 318 18.79 -0.46 -12.61
CA MET A 318 20.09 -1.13 -12.69
C MET A 318 19.98 -2.65 -12.81
N LEU A 319 19.05 -3.29 -12.08
CA LEU A 319 18.79 -4.72 -12.21
C LEU A 319 18.37 -5.11 -13.64
N TYR A 320 17.66 -4.24 -14.35
CA TYR A 320 17.25 -4.47 -15.74
C TYR A 320 18.32 -4.13 -16.77
N LYS A 321 19.24 -3.22 -16.45
CA LYS A 321 20.24 -2.74 -17.41
C LYS A 321 21.55 -3.53 -17.40
N VAL A 322 21.92 -4.09 -16.25
CA VAL A 322 23.22 -4.76 -16.11
C VAL A 322 23.14 -6.20 -16.59
N PRO A 323 23.85 -6.58 -17.70
CA PRO A 323 23.89 -7.96 -18.14
C PRO A 323 24.59 -8.87 -17.14
N SER A 324 24.24 -10.15 -17.15
CA SER A 324 24.80 -11.18 -16.26
C SER A 324 26.33 -11.29 -16.33
N GLY A 325 26.90 -11.03 -17.51
CA GLY A 325 28.35 -11.09 -17.75
C GLY A 325 29.10 -9.77 -17.56
N ALA A 326 28.44 -8.71 -17.07
CA ALA A 326 29.06 -7.37 -17.07
C ALA A 326 30.07 -7.16 -15.93
N MET A 327 29.76 -7.62 -14.73
CA MET A 327 30.60 -7.46 -13.53
C MET A 327 30.30 -8.52 -12.49
N PRO A 328 31.25 -8.91 -11.62
CA PRO A 328 30.99 -9.76 -10.48
C PRO A 328 30.25 -8.96 -9.39
N ILE A 329 29.58 -9.66 -8.45
CA ILE A 329 29.02 -9.02 -7.26
C ILE A 329 30.15 -8.38 -6.44
N LYS A 330 31.16 -9.17 -6.10
CA LYS A 330 32.38 -8.74 -5.42
C LYS A 330 33.60 -9.30 -6.12
N THR A 331 34.66 -8.53 -6.12
CA THR A 331 35.99 -8.94 -6.59
C THR A 331 36.73 -9.72 -5.49
N SER A 332 37.80 -10.42 -5.84
CA SER A 332 38.63 -11.21 -4.91
C SER A 332 39.17 -10.42 -3.71
N ASN A 333 39.31 -9.11 -3.85
CA ASN A 333 39.73 -8.20 -2.78
C ASN A 333 38.57 -7.62 -1.96
N GLY A 334 37.34 -8.16 -2.13
CA GLY A 334 36.13 -7.79 -1.36
C GLY A 334 35.46 -6.49 -1.79
N ARG A 335 35.91 -5.83 -2.86
CA ARG A 335 35.27 -4.63 -3.40
C ARG A 335 34.09 -5.01 -4.28
N TRP A 336 33.09 -4.11 -4.36
CA TRP A 336 32.00 -4.26 -5.30
C TRP A 336 32.51 -4.24 -6.75
N GLY A 337 31.98 -5.13 -7.57
CA GLY A 337 32.25 -5.11 -9.01
C GLY A 337 31.72 -3.82 -9.62
N ALA A 338 32.46 -3.25 -10.57
CA ALA A 338 32.07 -2.05 -11.30
C ALA A 338 32.66 -2.06 -12.69
N THR A 339 31.96 -1.41 -13.62
CA THR A 339 32.47 -1.17 -14.97
C THR A 339 32.31 0.30 -15.34
N SER A 340 33.10 0.77 -16.31
CA SER A 340 32.98 2.14 -16.83
C SER A 340 31.65 2.42 -17.53
N ILE A 341 30.91 1.37 -17.94
CA ILE A 341 29.65 1.48 -18.67
C ILE A 341 28.48 1.63 -17.71
N TYR A 342 28.44 0.80 -16.66
CA TYR A 342 27.28 0.72 -15.76
C TYR A 342 27.46 1.51 -14.47
N GLY A 343 28.69 1.85 -14.09
CA GLY A 343 29.01 2.75 -12.98
C GLY A 343 28.71 2.21 -11.58
N SER A 344 27.59 1.57 -11.38
CA SER A 344 27.12 1.07 -10.07
C SER A 344 26.75 -0.42 -10.12
N ASN A 345 26.97 -1.10 -8.99
CA ASN A 345 26.59 -2.50 -8.82
C ASN A 345 25.20 -2.54 -8.16
N PRO A 346 24.22 -3.29 -8.72
CA PRO A 346 22.88 -3.35 -8.17
C PRO A 346 22.84 -3.81 -6.70
N ILE A 347 23.65 -4.79 -6.32
CA ILE A 347 23.71 -5.30 -4.94
C ILE A 347 24.38 -4.30 -4.01
N ALA A 348 25.39 -3.55 -4.50
CA ALA A 348 25.96 -2.45 -3.71
C ALA A 348 24.93 -1.37 -3.41
N MET A 349 24.07 -1.02 -4.37
CA MET A 349 23.00 -0.02 -4.16
C MET A 349 22.00 -0.43 -3.09
N ILE A 350 21.79 -1.73 -2.91
CA ILE A 350 20.94 -2.27 -1.85
C ILE A 350 21.68 -2.27 -0.50
N SER A 351 23.01 -2.43 -0.50
CA SER A 351 23.82 -2.78 0.69
C SER A 351 24.52 -1.61 1.35
N ASP A 352 24.89 -0.57 0.58
CA ASP A 352 25.87 0.41 1.05
C ASP A 352 25.32 1.40 2.08
N THR A 353 24.06 1.80 1.95
CA THR A 353 23.48 2.85 2.80
C THR A 353 22.02 2.60 3.12
N VAL A 354 21.63 2.84 4.37
CA VAL A 354 20.26 2.71 4.84
C VAL A 354 19.70 4.07 5.24
N MET A 355 18.45 4.31 4.89
CA MET A 355 17.66 5.42 5.39
C MET A 355 16.56 4.88 6.31
N ASN A 356 16.52 5.39 7.54
CA ASN A 356 15.40 5.17 8.46
C ASN A 356 14.62 6.47 8.60
N VAL A 357 13.34 6.43 8.26
CA VAL A 357 12.46 7.60 8.29
C VAL A 357 11.28 7.33 9.21
N GLY A 358 11.23 8.06 10.32
CA GLY A 358 10.08 8.07 11.23
C GLY A 358 9.13 9.22 10.91
N ARG A 359 7.84 8.94 10.82
CA ARG A 359 6.78 9.93 10.60
C ARG A 359 5.70 9.81 11.66
N THR A 360 5.30 10.94 12.24
CA THR A 360 4.23 11.00 13.22
C THR A 360 3.19 12.01 12.79
N VAL A 361 1.93 11.58 12.71
CA VAL A 361 0.79 12.44 12.42
C VAL A 361 -0.26 12.28 13.50
N ILE A 362 -0.53 13.36 14.24
CA ILE A 362 -1.59 13.41 15.25
C ILE A 362 -2.62 14.46 14.83
N SER A 363 -3.88 14.12 14.97
CA SER A 363 -4.98 14.97 14.55
C SER A 363 -6.16 14.87 15.52
N MET A 364 -6.62 15.99 16.03
CA MET A 364 -7.72 16.10 17.00
C MET A 364 -8.78 17.08 16.52
N PRO A 365 -9.62 16.73 15.54
CA PRO A 365 -10.78 17.56 15.24
C PRO A 365 -11.85 17.33 16.30
N THR A 366 -12.31 18.42 16.90
CA THR A 366 -13.44 18.41 17.83
C THR A 366 -14.56 19.24 17.22
N SER A 367 -15.78 18.70 17.22
CA SER A 367 -16.95 19.44 16.77
C SER A 367 -18.01 19.49 17.87
N LEU A 368 -18.61 20.64 18.03
CA LEU A 368 -19.79 20.86 18.88
C LEU A 368 -21.00 21.05 17.96
N LEU A 369 -21.93 20.10 17.99
CA LEU A 369 -23.19 20.19 17.26
C LEU A 369 -24.28 20.64 18.21
N CYS A 370 -24.85 21.83 17.96
CA CYS A 370 -26.04 22.30 18.63
C CYS A 370 -27.22 22.14 17.67
N LYS A 371 -28.24 21.36 18.08
CA LYS A 371 -29.54 21.32 17.39
C LYS A 371 -30.42 22.41 18.00
N ILE A 372 -30.82 23.34 17.20
CA ILE A 372 -31.84 24.38 17.56
C ILE A 372 -33.21 23.80 17.27
#